data_7f4e2054277f561126b407f77c6bc52c
#
_entry.id   7f4e2054277f561126b407f77c6bc52c
#
_cell.length_a   1.000
_cell.length_b   1.000
_cell.length_c   1.000
_cell.angle_alpha   90.00
_cell.angle_beta   90.00
_cell.angle_gamma   90.00
#
_symmetry.space_group_name_H-M   'P 1'
#
loop_
_entity.id
_entity.type
_entity.pdbx_description
1 polymer ?
#
loop_
_entity_poly.entity_id
_entity_poly.type
_entity_poly.pdbx_seq_one_letter_code
_entity_poly.pdbx_strand_id
1 'polypeptide(L)'
;LTEICDLMREDLNKYTEIKTFEVIAGGSNGSMGGQSTVDVEIYGYDFALTDSVARELSARMQKLKGCSQVTVSRGDYIPEYQIDFDREKLALNGLNVSSASQSLRSRINGITASYYREEGEEYDIRVRYAPEFRQSIEDIENILIYNNQGKGIRIRELGKVVERMTP
;
A
#
# COMPACT_ATOMS: atom_id res chain seq x y z
N LEU A 1 31.44 -11.87 4.34
CA LEU A 1 30.17 -11.10 4.34
C LEU A 1 29.02 -11.95 3.82
N THR A 2 29.22 -12.72 2.74
CA THR A 2 28.22 -13.61 2.13
C THR A 2 27.75 -14.70 3.08
N GLU A 3 28.68 -15.35 3.80
CA GLU A 3 28.34 -16.34 4.83
C GLU A 3 27.45 -15.80 5.96
N ILE A 4 27.70 -14.56 6.38
CA ILE A 4 26.87 -13.91 7.41
C ILE A 4 25.46 -13.65 6.88
N CYS A 5 25.35 -13.18 5.64
CA CYS A 5 24.05 -12.97 4.99
C CYS A 5 23.28 -14.29 4.83
N ASP A 6 23.96 -15.38 4.53
CA ASP A 6 23.34 -16.70 4.39
C ASP A 6 22.84 -17.23 5.74
N LEU A 7 23.64 -17.07 6.81
CA LEU A 7 23.23 -17.40 8.17
C LEU A 7 22.01 -16.56 8.62
N MET A 8 22.01 -15.27 8.30
CA MET A 8 20.87 -14.40 8.60
C MET A 8 19.60 -14.81 7.84
N ARG A 9 19.74 -15.23 6.57
CA ARG A 9 18.61 -15.75 5.77
C ARG A 9 18.06 -17.05 6.37
N GLU A 10 18.93 -17.96 6.79
CA GLU A 10 18.51 -19.20 7.45
C GLU A 10 17.78 -18.93 8.77
N ASP A 11 18.26 -17.94 9.53
CA ASP A 11 17.63 -17.56 10.81
C ASP A 11 16.26 -16.90 10.58
N LEU A 12 16.16 -15.97 9.64
CA LEU A 12 14.92 -15.29 9.31
C LEU A 12 13.85 -16.22 8.72
N ASN A 13 14.25 -17.24 7.96
CA ASN A 13 13.34 -18.26 7.44
C ASN A 13 12.65 -19.12 8.52
N LYS A 14 13.15 -19.11 9.76
CA LYS A 14 12.53 -19.83 10.88
C LYS A 14 11.29 -19.12 11.42
N TYR A 15 11.13 -17.83 11.12
CA TYR A 15 9.99 -17.03 11.59
C TYR A 15 8.86 -17.07 10.58
N THR A 16 7.83 -17.84 10.86
CA THR A 16 6.64 -18.00 9.99
C THR A 16 5.78 -16.76 9.87
N GLU A 17 5.99 -15.79 10.73
CA GLU A 17 5.27 -14.50 10.78
C GLU A 17 5.81 -13.51 9.73
N ILE A 18 7.05 -13.74 9.25
CA ILE A 18 7.69 -12.91 8.24
C ILE A 18 7.31 -13.42 6.85
N LYS A 19 6.50 -12.66 6.11
CA LYS A 19 6.10 -13.04 4.75
C LYS A 19 7.23 -12.86 3.73
N THR A 20 8.00 -11.78 3.87
CA THR A 20 9.06 -11.44 2.93
C THR A 20 10.15 -10.67 3.65
N PHE A 21 11.40 -10.98 3.38
CA PHE A 21 12.53 -10.25 3.89
C PHE A 21 13.63 -10.19 2.83
N GLU A 22 14.46 -9.17 2.92
CA GLU A 22 15.61 -8.98 2.07
C GLU A 22 16.85 -8.76 2.94
N VAL A 23 17.91 -9.54 2.70
CA VAL A 23 19.20 -9.38 3.37
C VAL A 23 20.19 -8.80 2.38
N ILE A 24 20.44 -7.50 2.53
CA ILE A 24 21.37 -6.75 1.67
C ILE A 24 22.71 -6.61 2.39
N ALA A 25 23.77 -7.08 1.77
CA ALA A 25 25.12 -6.80 2.23
C ALA A 25 25.47 -5.34 1.95
N GLY A 26 25.19 -4.44 2.91
CA GLY A 26 25.49 -3.02 2.79
C GLY A 26 26.99 -2.75 2.82
N GLY A 27 27.54 -2.29 1.69
CA GLY A 27 28.84 -1.63 1.60
C GLY A 27 28.60 -0.21 1.08
N SER A 28 28.82 0.78 1.92
CA SER A 28 28.85 2.19 1.53
C SER A 28 29.97 2.38 0.50
N ASN A 29 29.62 2.92 -0.64
CA ASN A 29 30.52 3.30 -1.76
C ASN A 29 31.09 2.15 -2.60
N GLY A 30 30.52 2.05 -3.77
CA GLY A 30 31.16 1.70 -5.02
C GLY A 30 32.37 0.75 -5.00
N SER A 31 32.16 -0.45 -5.53
CA SER A 31 33.24 -1.25 -6.06
C SER A 31 34.13 -1.97 -5.03
N MET A 32 33.59 -3.04 -4.46
CA MET A 32 34.38 -4.25 -4.21
C MET A 32 33.49 -5.38 -3.67
N GLY A 33 33.23 -6.35 -4.50
CA GLY A 33 32.42 -7.52 -4.19
C GLY A 33 31.03 -7.39 -4.80
N GLY A 34 30.95 -7.22 -6.12
CA GLY A 34 29.71 -6.99 -6.83
C GLY A 34 28.74 -8.16 -6.67
N GLN A 35 27.68 -7.95 -5.96
CA GLN A 35 26.45 -8.67 -6.27
C GLN A 35 26.03 -8.21 -7.66
N SER A 36 26.21 -9.09 -8.63
CA SER A 36 25.75 -8.84 -9.99
C SER A 36 24.22 -9.01 -9.96
N THR A 37 23.50 -7.92 -10.06
CA THR A 37 22.05 -7.95 -10.19
C THR A 37 21.70 -8.23 -11.63
N VAL A 38 20.83 -9.19 -11.86
CA VAL A 38 20.28 -9.47 -13.19
C VAL A 38 18.81 -9.08 -13.15
N ASP A 39 18.46 -8.04 -13.88
CA ASP A 39 17.09 -7.58 -14.02
C ASP A 39 16.46 -8.23 -15.26
N VAL A 40 15.31 -8.88 -15.05
CA VAL A 40 14.54 -9.51 -16.12
C VAL A 40 13.21 -8.78 -16.23
N GLU A 41 12.97 -8.13 -17.35
CA GLU A 41 11.72 -7.42 -17.61
C GLU A 41 10.79 -8.27 -18.47
N ILE A 42 9.53 -8.40 -18.04
CA ILE A 42 8.49 -9.16 -18.74
C ILE A 42 7.41 -8.20 -19.20
N TYR A 43 7.23 -8.11 -20.52
CA TYR A 43 6.23 -7.24 -21.12
C TYR A 43 5.03 -8.05 -21.63
N GLY A 44 3.82 -7.56 -21.37
CA GLY A 44 2.59 -8.18 -21.85
C GLY A 44 1.36 -7.32 -21.59
N TYR A 45 0.30 -7.54 -22.36
CA TYR A 45 -0.99 -6.84 -22.21
C TYR A 45 -1.89 -7.50 -21.15
N ASP A 46 -1.70 -8.80 -20.92
CA ASP A 46 -2.44 -9.56 -19.91
C ASP A 46 -1.59 -9.67 -18.63
N PHE A 47 -2.05 -8.97 -17.62
CA PHE A 47 -1.36 -8.93 -16.32
C PHE A 47 -1.38 -10.27 -15.56
N ALA A 48 -2.45 -11.07 -15.71
CA ALA A 48 -2.52 -12.35 -15.04
C ALA A 48 -1.54 -13.36 -15.66
N LEU A 49 -1.40 -13.32 -16.97
CA LEU A 49 -0.44 -14.16 -17.71
C LEU A 49 1.00 -13.73 -17.39
N THR A 50 1.30 -12.43 -17.41
CA THR A 50 2.66 -11.93 -17.11
C THR A 50 3.06 -12.24 -15.67
N ASP A 51 2.15 -12.14 -14.70
CA ASP A 51 2.40 -12.49 -13.31
C ASP A 51 2.68 -14.00 -13.16
N SER A 52 1.89 -14.84 -13.82
CA SER A 52 2.12 -16.29 -13.83
C SER A 52 3.49 -16.66 -14.37
N VAL A 53 3.89 -16.05 -15.50
CA VAL A 53 5.21 -16.27 -16.10
C VAL A 53 6.33 -15.77 -15.20
N ALA A 54 6.17 -14.61 -14.55
CA ALA A 54 7.16 -14.05 -13.63
C ALA A 54 7.38 -14.96 -12.42
N ARG A 55 6.31 -15.49 -11.83
CA ARG A 55 6.39 -16.43 -10.71
C ARG A 55 7.03 -17.76 -11.10
N GLU A 56 6.69 -18.29 -12.28
CA GLU A 56 7.32 -19.52 -12.77
C GLU A 56 8.82 -19.31 -13.04
N LEU A 57 9.19 -18.19 -13.65
CA LEU A 57 10.57 -17.82 -13.89
C LEU A 57 11.34 -17.66 -12.57
N SER A 58 10.78 -16.93 -11.61
CA SER A 58 11.34 -16.77 -10.27
C SER A 58 11.61 -18.12 -9.60
N ALA A 59 10.64 -19.04 -9.64
CA ALA A 59 10.79 -20.37 -9.06
C ALA A 59 11.87 -21.22 -9.75
N ARG A 60 12.10 -21.03 -11.05
CA ARG A 60 13.19 -21.65 -11.79
C ARG A 60 14.54 -21.02 -11.45
N MET A 61 14.61 -19.70 -11.37
CA MET A 61 15.83 -18.96 -11.05
C MET A 61 16.33 -19.27 -9.64
N GLN A 62 15.45 -19.40 -8.65
CA GLN A 62 15.80 -19.78 -7.29
C GLN A 62 16.54 -21.13 -7.19
N LYS A 63 16.34 -22.02 -8.16
CA LYS A 63 17.01 -23.33 -8.21
C LYS A 63 18.39 -23.29 -8.87
N LEU A 64 18.74 -22.16 -9.47
CA LEU A 64 20.04 -22.03 -10.15
C LEU A 64 21.16 -21.76 -9.14
N LYS A 65 22.23 -22.47 -9.30
CA LYS A 65 23.42 -22.27 -8.48
C LYS A 65 24.05 -20.90 -8.81
N GLY A 66 24.14 -20.04 -7.81
CA GLY A 66 24.64 -18.68 -7.97
C GLY A 66 23.57 -17.59 -7.86
N CYS A 67 22.28 -17.94 -7.89
CA CYS A 67 21.20 -17.03 -7.53
C CYS A 67 20.99 -17.11 -6.01
N SER A 68 21.32 -16.04 -5.30
CA SER A 68 21.15 -16.00 -3.85
C SER A 68 19.77 -15.46 -3.44
N GLN A 69 19.19 -14.61 -4.26
CA GLN A 69 17.88 -14.02 -4.02
C GLN A 69 17.19 -13.68 -5.35
N VAL A 70 15.93 -14.03 -5.47
CA VAL A 70 15.11 -13.69 -6.63
C VAL A 70 13.85 -12.99 -6.12
N THR A 71 13.67 -11.75 -6.49
CA THR A 71 12.50 -10.94 -6.12
C THR A 71 11.66 -10.66 -7.37
N VAL A 72 10.35 -10.73 -7.21
CA VAL A 72 9.41 -10.28 -8.23
C VAL A 72 8.93 -8.91 -7.79
N SER A 73 9.13 -7.89 -8.62
CA SER A 73 8.78 -6.50 -8.30
C SER A 73 7.28 -6.29 -8.06
N ARG A 74 6.46 -7.13 -8.68
CA ARG A 74 5.03 -7.14 -8.43
C ARG A 74 4.73 -7.95 -7.16
N GLY A 75 4.32 -7.26 -6.11
CA GLY A 75 3.93 -7.87 -4.84
C GLY A 75 2.68 -8.73 -4.94
N ASP A 76 2.35 -9.40 -3.83
CA ASP A 76 1.06 -10.08 -3.71
C ASP A 76 -0.07 -9.06 -3.75
N TYR A 77 -1.21 -9.47 -4.32
CA TYR A 77 -2.40 -8.65 -4.34
C TYR A 77 -2.80 -8.27 -2.91
N ILE A 78 -2.95 -6.99 -2.68
CA ILE A 78 -3.37 -6.43 -1.40
C ILE A 78 -4.86 -6.09 -1.49
N PRO A 79 -5.68 -6.48 -0.51
CA PRO A 79 -7.07 -6.06 -0.47
C PRO A 79 -7.16 -4.56 -0.23
N GLU A 80 -7.85 -3.85 -1.10
CA GLU A 80 -8.13 -2.43 -1.01
C GLU A 80 -9.63 -2.16 -1.01
N TYR A 81 -10.08 -1.16 -0.25
CA TYR A 81 -11.44 -0.67 -0.33
C TYR A 81 -11.53 0.43 -1.38
N GLN A 82 -12.27 0.15 -2.45
CA GLN A 82 -12.56 1.11 -3.51
C GLN A 82 -13.97 1.67 -3.33
N ILE A 83 -14.11 2.98 -3.52
CA ILE A 83 -15.39 3.65 -3.45
C ILE A 83 -15.81 4.07 -4.85
N ASP A 84 -16.86 3.45 -5.34
CA ASP A 84 -17.47 3.76 -6.62
C ASP A 84 -18.58 4.80 -6.39
N PHE A 85 -18.25 6.07 -6.57
CA PHE A 85 -19.18 7.18 -6.41
C PHE A 85 -20.16 7.28 -7.57
N ASP A 86 -21.45 7.44 -7.23
CA ASP A 86 -22.53 7.78 -8.17
C ASP A 86 -22.54 9.29 -8.42
N ARG A 87 -22.20 9.69 -9.65
CA ARG A 87 -22.06 11.11 -10.02
C ARG A 87 -23.39 11.87 -9.94
N GLU A 88 -24.52 11.21 -10.22
CA GLU A 88 -25.85 11.81 -10.16
C GLU A 88 -26.24 12.09 -8.70
N LYS A 89 -26.01 11.11 -7.81
CA LYS A 89 -26.25 11.27 -6.38
C LYS A 89 -25.37 12.35 -5.76
N LEU A 90 -24.10 12.43 -6.18
CA LEU A 90 -23.21 13.52 -5.75
C LEU A 90 -23.76 14.87 -6.17
N ALA A 91 -24.14 15.04 -7.44
CA ALA A 91 -24.66 16.28 -7.97
C ALA A 91 -25.95 16.72 -7.28
N LEU A 92 -26.89 15.78 -7.05
CA LEU A 92 -28.15 16.04 -6.32
C LEU A 92 -27.89 16.55 -4.89
N ASN A 93 -26.79 16.18 -4.28
CA ASN A 93 -26.40 16.61 -2.94
C ASN A 93 -25.45 17.81 -2.94
N GLY A 94 -25.17 18.43 -4.10
CA GLY A 94 -24.28 19.57 -4.22
C GLY A 94 -22.79 19.22 -4.01
N LEU A 95 -22.43 17.98 -4.32
CA LEU A 95 -21.08 17.44 -4.23
C LEU A 95 -20.57 17.04 -5.62
N ASN A 96 -19.26 16.90 -5.74
CA ASN A 96 -18.60 16.26 -6.87
C ASN A 96 -17.60 15.19 -6.37
N VAL A 97 -17.06 14.40 -7.27
CA VAL A 97 -16.13 13.31 -6.91
C VAL A 97 -14.90 13.84 -6.18
N SER A 98 -14.35 14.97 -6.62
CA SER A 98 -13.16 15.57 -6.00
C SER A 98 -13.42 16.00 -4.56
N SER A 99 -14.50 16.76 -4.32
CA SER A 99 -14.85 17.23 -2.97
C SER A 99 -15.20 16.07 -2.03
N ALA A 100 -15.92 15.06 -2.53
CA ALA A 100 -16.25 13.88 -1.76
C ALA A 100 -15.01 13.06 -1.40
N SER A 101 -14.11 12.83 -2.36
CA SER A 101 -12.85 12.09 -2.13
C SER A 101 -11.92 12.83 -1.17
N GLN A 102 -11.78 14.15 -1.31
CA GLN A 102 -10.95 14.95 -0.41
C GLN A 102 -11.50 14.96 1.01
N SER A 103 -12.83 15.06 1.15
CA SER A 103 -13.51 15.01 2.43
C SER A 103 -13.32 13.65 3.13
N LEU A 104 -13.42 12.56 2.37
CA LEU A 104 -13.17 11.21 2.87
C LEU A 104 -11.70 11.02 3.27
N ARG A 105 -10.77 11.42 2.40
CA ARG A 105 -9.33 11.34 2.65
C ARG A 105 -8.95 12.03 3.95
N SER A 106 -9.50 13.22 4.22
CA SER A 106 -9.22 13.95 5.45
C SER A 106 -9.69 13.20 6.70
N ARG A 107 -10.76 12.41 6.62
CA ARG A 107 -11.30 11.63 7.75
C ARG A 107 -10.54 10.34 8.00
N ILE A 108 -10.13 9.67 6.94
CA ILE A 108 -9.40 8.40 7.02
C ILE A 108 -7.92 8.64 7.32
N ASN A 109 -7.25 9.42 6.47
CA ASN A 109 -5.81 9.69 6.59
C ASN A 109 -5.50 10.79 7.58
N GLY A 110 -6.46 11.70 7.79
CA GLY A 110 -6.31 12.88 8.62
C GLY A 110 -5.74 14.09 7.90
N ILE A 111 -5.83 15.20 8.61
CA ILE A 111 -5.23 16.48 8.23
C ILE A 111 -4.37 16.98 9.38
N THR A 112 -3.27 17.66 9.07
CA THR A 112 -2.52 18.44 10.05
C THR A 112 -3.33 19.70 10.36
N ALA A 113 -3.95 19.72 11.54
CA ALA A 113 -4.84 20.82 11.95
C ALA A 113 -4.06 21.99 12.57
N SER A 114 -2.94 21.72 13.22
CA SER A 114 -2.08 22.68 13.88
C SER A 114 -0.73 22.04 14.19
N TYR A 115 0.15 22.82 14.81
CA TYR A 115 1.46 22.40 15.26
C TYR A 115 1.60 22.68 16.76
N TYR A 116 2.15 21.72 17.46
CA TYR A 116 2.57 21.89 18.85
C TYR A 116 4.07 22.21 18.90
N ARG A 117 4.45 23.24 19.59
CA ARG A 117 5.84 23.68 19.72
C ARG A 117 6.29 23.55 21.17
N GLU A 118 7.38 22.81 21.36
CA GLU A 118 8.02 22.62 22.66
C GLU A 118 9.52 22.54 22.50
N GLU A 119 10.25 23.26 23.34
CA GLU A 119 11.73 23.26 23.40
C GLU A 119 12.44 23.51 22.03
N GLY A 120 11.79 24.25 21.12
CA GLY A 120 12.33 24.57 19.81
C GLY A 120 12.00 23.54 18.72
N GLU A 121 11.34 22.43 19.09
CA GLU A 121 10.83 21.41 18.16
C GLU A 121 9.35 21.68 17.82
N GLU A 122 8.95 21.27 16.62
CA GLU A 122 7.59 21.43 16.12
C GLU A 122 6.99 20.05 15.80
N TYR A 123 5.83 19.74 16.41
CA TYR A 123 5.12 18.48 16.26
C TYR A 123 3.78 18.67 15.58
N ASP A 124 3.47 17.88 14.55
CA ASP A 124 2.21 17.90 13.83
C ASP A 124 1.06 17.43 14.72
N ILE A 125 0.03 18.27 14.87
CA ILE A 125 -1.26 17.84 15.43
C ILE A 125 -2.14 17.32 14.31
N ARG A 126 -2.23 16.00 14.18
CA ARG A 126 -3.00 15.34 13.13
C ARG A 126 -4.37 14.91 13.64
N VAL A 127 -5.43 15.39 12.98
CA VAL A 127 -6.82 15.05 13.30
C VAL A 127 -7.37 14.08 12.26
N ARG A 128 -7.90 12.95 12.72
CA ARG A 128 -8.55 11.92 11.89
C ARG A 128 -9.57 11.14 12.71
N TYR A 129 -10.40 10.33 12.06
CA TYR A 129 -11.27 9.40 12.75
C TYR A 129 -10.46 8.38 13.56
N ALA A 130 -10.97 8.03 14.74
CA ALA A 130 -10.38 6.99 15.55
C ALA A 130 -10.40 5.63 14.83
N PRO A 131 -9.47 4.71 15.14
CA PRO A 131 -9.35 3.43 14.43
C PRO A 131 -10.65 2.66 14.34
N GLU A 132 -11.44 2.62 15.41
CA GLU A 132 -12.71 1.92 15.51
C GLU A 132 -13.79 2.38 14.52
N PHE A 133 -13.64 3.56 13.90
CA PHE A 133 -14.57 4.13 12.92
C PHE A 133 -14.06 4.06 11.47
N ARG A 134 -13.02 3.26 11.19
CA ARG A 134 -12.42 3.16 9.86
C ARG A 134 -11.75 1.81 9.57
N GLN A 135 -12.19 0.72 10.22
CA GLN A 135 -11.61 -0.61 10.07
C GLN A 135 -12.36 -1.50 9.08
N SER A 136 -13.66 -1.31 8.96
CA SER A 136 -14.54 -2.15 8.15
C SER A 136 -15.15 -1.38 6.99
N ILE A 137 -15.71 -2.11 6.02
CA ILE A 137 -16.53 -1.52 4.94
C ILE A 137 -17.68 -0.73 5.52
N GLU A 138 -18.35 -1.28 6.54
CA GLU A 138 -19.50 -0.64 7.18
C GLU A 138 -19.14 0.68 7.85
N ASP A 139 -17.96 0.78 8.46
CA ASP A 139 -17.47 2.02 9.05
C ASP A 139 -17.28 3.08 7.97
N ILE A 140 -16.65 2.69 6.83
CA ILE A 140 -16.40 3.60 5.71
C ILE A 140 -17.72 4.06 5.09
N GLU A 141 -18.69 3.17 4.92
CA GLU A 141 -20.03 3.49 4.40
C GLU A 141 -20.81 4.47 5.28
N ASN A 142 -20.56 4.45 6.58
CA ASN A 142 -21.19 5.32 7.57
C ASN A 142 -20.49 6.68 7.74
N ILE A 143 -19.31 6.89 7.14
CA ILE A 143 -18.63 8.18 7.19
C ILE A 143 -19.52 9.28 6.59
N LEU A 144 -19.67 10.39 7.33
CA LEU A 144 -20.41 11.56 6.88
C LEU A 144 -19.52 12.49 6.04
N ILE A 145 -20.01 12.86 4.88
CA ILE A 145 -19.44 13.94 4.06
C ILE A 145 -20.41 15.13 4.11
N TYR A 146 -19.88 16.32 4.33
CA TYR A 146 -20.68 17.54 4.39
C TYR A 146 -20.63 18.28 3.06
N ASN A 147 -21.80 18.68 2.57
CA ASN A 147 -21.90 19.57 1.40
C ASN A 147 -21.68 21.03 1.79
N ASN A 148 -21.70 21.92 0.80
CA ASN A 148 -21.53 23.36 1.01
C ASN A 148 -22.62 24.03 1.86
N GLN A 149 -23.75 23.34 2.07
CA GLN A 149 -24.86 23.78 2.91
C GLN A 149 -24.76 23.25 4.35
N GLY A 150 -23.70 22.49 4.67
CA GLY A 150 -23.51 21.87 5.98
C GLY A 150 -24.35 20.62 6.21
N LYS A 151 -25.03 20.07 5.18
CA LYS A 151 -25.77 18.82 5.29
C LYS A 151 -24.80 17.64 5.24
N GLY A 152 -24.85 16.80 6.28
CA GLY A 152 -24.08 15.54 6.34
C GLY A 152 -24.79 14.43 5.56
N ILE A 153 -24.06 13.77 4.66
CA ILE A 153 -24.53 12.68 3.81
C ILE A 153 -23.57 11.51 3.99
N ARG A 154 -24.07 10.30 4.16
CA ARG A 154 -23.23 9.11 4.33
C ARG A 154 -22.68 8.64 2.99
N ILE A 155 -21.49 8.04 3.01
CA ILE A 155 -20.85 7.45 1.81
C ILE A 155 -21.78 6.49 1.10
N ARG A 156 -22.49 5.60 1.82
CA ARG A 156 -23.45 4.63 1.27
C ARG A 156 -24.60 5.27 0.47
N GLU A 157 -24.92 6.53 0.73
CA GLU A 157 -25.92 7.27 -0.01
C GLU A 157 -25.36 7.86 -1.31
N LEU A 158 -24.03 8.03 -1.39
CA LEU A 158 -23.31 8.65 -2.50
C LEU A 158 -22.66 7.64 -3.44
N GLY A 159 -22.51 6.39 -3.01
CA GLY A 159 -21.83 5.35 -3.79
C GLY A 159 -21.83 4.00 -3.11
N LYS A 160 -20.95 3.12 -3.58
CA LYS A 160 -20.74 1.78 -3.02
C LYS A 160 -19.28 1.60 -2.62
N VAL A 161 -19.06 0.96 -1.48
CA VAL A 161 -17.72 0.52 -1.07
C VAL A 161 -17.57 -0.95 -1.46
N VAL A 162 -16.53 -1.26 -2.20
CA VAL A 162 -16.23 -2.63 -2.66
C VAL A 162 -14.78 -2.96 -2.30
N GLU A 163 -14.56 -4.21 -1.89
CA GLU A 163 -13.23 -4.73 -1.71
C GLU A 163 -12.69 -5.22 -3.06
N ARG A 164 -11.50 -4.79 -3.41
CA ARG A 164 -10.79 -5.23 -4.61
C ARG A 164 -9.37 -5.63 -4.26
N MET A 165 -8.86 -6.61 -4.96
CA MET A 165 -7.46 -7.00 -4.87
C MET A 165 -6.66 -6.17 -5.88
N THR A 166 -5.72 -5.38 -5.37
CA THR A 166 -4.84 -4.53 -6.19
C THR A 166 -3.40 -5.06 -6.12
N PRO A 167 -2.69 -5.13 -7.26
CA PRO A 167 -1.29 -5.59 -7.31
C PRO A 167 -0.32 -4.62 -6.68
#